data_b13741ba8a3c312478ae473def36cd28
#
_entry.id   b13741ba8a3c312478ae473def36cd28
#
_cell.length_a   1.000
_cell.length_b   1.000
_cell.length_c   1.000
_cell.angle_alpha   90.00
_cell.angle_beta   90.00
_cell.angle_gamma   90.00
#
_symmetry.space_group_name_H-M   'P 1'
#
loop_
_entity.id
_entity.type
_entity.pdbx_description
1 polymer ?
#
loop_
_entity_poly.entity_id
_entity_poly.type
_entity_poly.pdbx_seq_one_letter_code
_entity_poly.pdbx_strand_id
1 'polypeptide(L)'
;EERITVDGRMIPKEDVTRLGNYLLDIDFGIGLTMFDYCLAMALLYFEEQQCDYMVIETGLGGRLDSTNAIGTPQCAVITKIGYDHMAILGSDIADIAAEKAGIIKENSTVVVEQQDKRAMQVIEQEAQKRHARIITVEQSDIARCSGYALRLCGTFQWENAAAAELAARYVLGKHYSGPEYEIQ
;
A
#
# COMPACT_ATOMS: atom_id res chain seq x y z
N GLU A 1 15.41 5.73 -8.65
CA GLU A 1 16.00 4.56 -7.98
C GLU A 1 15.39 4.35 -6.59
N GLU A 2 15.29 5.41 -5.77
CA GLU A 2 14.80 5.38 -4.38
C GLU A 2 13.37 4.82 -4.22
N ARG A 3 12.59 4.80 -5.28
CA ARG A 3 11.21 4.27 -5.27
C ARG A 3 11.12 2.76 -5.43
N ILE A 4 12.19 2.10 -5.87
CA ILE A 4 12.25 0.66 -6.09
C ILE A 4 13.39 0.09 -5.25
N THR A 5 13.03 -0.64 -4.21
CA THR A 5 14.02 -1.21 -3.28
C THR A 5 13.72 -2.68 -3.02
N VAL A 6 14.76 -3.49 -2.87
CA VAL A 6 14.71 -4.88 -2.42
C VAL A 6 15.66 -5.04 -1.25
N ASP A 7 15.17 -5.53 -0.12
CA ASP A 7 15.94 -5.70 1.12
C ASP A 7 16.69 -4.44 1.55
N GLY A 8 16.02 -3.28 1.45
CA GLY A 8 16.58 -1.97 1.80
C GLY A 8 17.61 -1.41 0.82
N ARG A 9 17.87 -2.08 -0.29
CA ARG A 9 18.79 -1.61 -1.34
C ARG A 9 18.02 -1.10 -2.53
N MET A 10 18.38 0.09 -3.00
CA MET A 10 17.80 0.68 -4.21
C MET A 10 18.14 -0.16 -5.44
N ILE A 11 17.24 -0.19 -6.42
CA ILE A 11 17.49 -0.76 -7.74
C ILE A 11 18.75 -0.13 -8.36
N PRO A 12 19.71 -0.90 -8.87
CA PRO A 12 20.90 -0.39 -9.54
C PRO A 12 20.56 0.45 -10.78
N LYS A 13 21.37 1.46 -11.09
CA LYS A 13 21.16 2.32 -12.28
C LYS A 13 21.19 1.54 -13.59
N GLU A 14 22.00 0.51 -13.63
CA GLU A 14 22.14 -0.39 -14.77
C GLU A 14 20.81 -1.12 -15.04
N ASP A 15 20.15 -1.60 -13.98
CA ASP A 15 18.86 -2.27 -14.08
C ASP A 15 17.75 -1.28 -14.44
N VAL A 16 17.76 -0.07 -13.89
CA VAL A 16 16.82 1.00 -14.31
C VAL A 16 16.94 1.25 -15.80
N THR A 17 18.18 1.35 -16.31
CA THR A 17 18.44 1.59 -17.75
C THR A 17 17.99 0.40 -18.60
N ARG A 18 18.35 -0.81 -18.19
CA ARG A 18 18.03 -2.05 -18.90
C ARG A 18 16.52 -2.27 -18.98
N LEU A 19 15.83 -2.24 -17.84
CA LEU A 19 14.40 -2.45 -17.77
C LEU A 19 13.60 -1.29 -18.38
N GLY A 20 14.10 -0.06 -18.23
CA GLY A 20 13.50 1.11 -18.87
C GLY A 20 13.55 1.01 -20.40
N ASN A 21 14.69 0.66 -20.99
CA ASN A 21 14.81 0.47 -22.42
C ASN A 21 13.91 -0.69 -22.90
N TYR A 22 13.90 -1.81 -22.19
CA TYR A 22 13.02 -2.93 -22.49
C TYR A 22 11.54 -2.52 -22.55
N LEU A 23 11.07 -1.76 -21.58
CA LEU A 23 9.68 -1.30 -21.53
C LEU A 23 9.36 -0.26 -22.62
N LEU A 24 10.33 0.60 -22.96
CA LEU A 24 10.15 1.60 -24.03
C LEU A 24 10.08 0.98 -25.43
N ASP A 25 10.67 -0.19 -25.63
CA ASP A 25 10.61 -0.93 -26.89
C ASP A 25 9.28 -1.69 -27.10
N ILE A 26 8.42 -1.76 -26.05
CA ILE A 26 7.11 -2.42 -26.13
C ILE A 26 6.05 -1.41 -26.60
N ASP A 27 5.35 -1.74 -27.67
CA ASP A 27 4.12 -1.02 -28.04
C ASP A 27 2.93 -1.54 -27.23
N PHE A 28 2.53 -0.77 -26.23
CA PHE A 28 1.37 -1.09 -25.41
C PHE A 28 0.03 -0.72 -26.04
N GLY A 29 0.03 -0.05 -27.20
CA GLY A 29 -1.19 0.42 -27.88
C GLY A 29 -1.93 1.55 -27.15
N ILE A 30 -1.41 2.03 -26.02
CA ILE A 30 -1.94 3.12 -25.19
C ILE A 30 -0.80 4.00 -24.69
N GLY A 31 -1.11 5.26 -24.36
CA GLY A 31 -0.17 6.16 -23.71
C GLY A 31 0.01 5.79 -22.24
N LEU A 32 1.23 5.50 -21.81
CA LEU A 32 1.59 5.25 -20.42
C LEU A 32 2.19 6.49 -19.78
N THR A 33 1.93 6.68 -18.49
CA THR A 33 2.54 7.71 -17.68
C THR A 33 3.92 7.24 -17.16
N MET A 34 4.72 8.17 -16.65
CA MET A 34 5.97 7.82 -15.97
C MET A 34 5.75 6.88 -14.78
N PHE A 35 4.61 7.03 -14.09
CA PHE A 35 4.27 6.17 -12.96
C PHE A 35 3.99 4.73 -13.41
N ASP A 36 3.30 4.54 -14.55
CA ASP A 36 3.05 3.22 -15.12
C ASP A 36 4.36 2.50 -15.47
N TYR A 37 5.30 3.22 -16.10
CA TYR A 37 6.63 2.68 -16.38
C TYR A 37 7.41 2.32 -15.10
N CYS A 38 7.35 3.17 -14.07
CA CYS A 38 8.01 2.89 -12.79
C CYS A 38 7.39 1.64 -12.12
N LEU A 39 6.08 1.49 -12.15
CA LEU A 39 5.38 0.33 -11.61
C LEU A 39 5.76 -0.94 -12.37
N ALA A 40 5.69 -0.92 -13.70
CA ALA A 40 6.07 -2.06 -14.54
C ALA A 40 7.53 -2.48 -14.30
N MET A 41 8.44 -1.50 -14.22
CA MET A 41 9.84 -1.74 -13.89
C MET A 41 10.02 -2.37 -12.51
N ALA A 42 9.27 -1.89 -11.49
CA ALA A 42 9.33 -2.44 -10.15
C ALA A 42 8.88 -3.91 -10.14
N LEU A 43 7.78 -4.24 -10.82
CA LEU A 43 7.26 -5.60 -10.88
C LEU A 43 8.25 -6.55 -11.57
N LEU A 44 8.83 -6.14 -12.70
CA LEU A 44 9.86 -6.94 -13.39
C LEU A 44 11.10 -7.14 -12.51
N TYR A 45 11.56 -6.09 -11.83
CA TYR A 45 12.71 -6.18 -10.95
C TYR A 45 12.46 -7.08 -9.75
N PHE A 46 11.28 -7.01 -9.12
CA PHE A 46 10.91 -7.88 -8.00
C PHE A 46 10.82 -9.35 -8.42
N GLU A 47 10.31 -9.61 -9.63
CA GLU A 47 10.29 -10.96 -10.20
C GLU A 47 11.71 -11.50 -10.44
N GLU A 48 12.60 -10.71 -11.04
CA GLU A 48 14.01 -11.08 -11.26
C GLU A 48 14.76 -11.33 -9.94
N GLN A 49 14.45 -10.56 -8.88
CA GLN A 49 15.02 -10.70 -7.55
C GLN A 49 14.36 -11.84 -6.74
N GLN A 50 13.34 -12.49 -7.29
CA GLN A 50 12.59 -13.57 -6.65
C GLN A 50 12.04 -13.17 -5.27
N CYS A 51 11.47 -11.97 -5.18
CA CYS A 51 10.90 -11.46 -3.94
C CYS A 51 9.71 -12.30 -3.49
N ASP A 52 9.70 -12.77 -2.24
CA ASP A 52 8.57 -13.49 -1.65
C ASP A 52 7.36 -12.58 -1.40
N TYR A 53 7.60 -11.31 -1.11
CA TYR A 53 6.59 -10.29 -0.80
C TYR A 53 6.90 -8.99 -1.52
N MET A 54 5.84 -8.28 -1.91
CA MET A 54 5.92 -6.92 -2.46
C MET A 54 5.09 -5.98 -1.60
N VAL A 55 5.63 -4.81 -1.29
CA VAL A 55 4.90 -3.69 -0.71
C VAL A 55 4.77 -2.62 -1.78
N ILE A 56 3.55 -2.34 -2.20
CA ILE A 56 3.25 -1.40 -3.28
C ILE A 56 2.48 -0.22 -2.71
N GLU A 57 3.04 0.97 -2.89
CA GLU A 57 2.38 2.21 -2.50
C GLU A 57 1.57 2.79 -3.67
N THR A 58 0.31 3.13 -3.39
CA THR A 58 -0.58 3.83 -4.33
C THR A 58 -0.04 5.23 -4.63
N GLY A 59 0.03 5.59 -5.90
CA GLY A 59 0.51 6.91 -6.31
C GLY A 59 -0.50 8.03 -6.03
N LEU A 60 -1.76 7.84 -6.41
CA LEU A 60 -2.83 8.83 -6.21
C LEU A 60 -4.21 8.17 -6.09
N GLY A 61 -4.94 8.54 -5.05
CA GLY A 61 -6.30 8.04 -4.82
C GLY A 61 -6.31 6.56 -4.44
N GLY A 62 -6.58 5.69 -5.37
CA GLY A 62 -6.59 4.23 -5.20
C GLY A 62 -7.38 3.52 -6.31
N ARG A 63 -8.66 3.82 -6.44
CA ARG A 63 -9.58 3.13 -7.37
C ARG A 63 -9.11 3.09 -8.82
N LEU A 64 -8.57 4.20 -9.31
CA LEU A 64 -8.06 4.37 -10.69
C LEU A 64 -6.53 4.41 -10.76
N ASP A 65 -5.85 4.18 -9.65
CA ASP A 65 -4.39 4.15 -9.63
C ASP A 65 -3.84 2.93 -10.38
N SER A 66 -2.72 3.08 -11.05
CA SER A 66 -2.07 2.00 -11.81
C SER A 66 -1.77 0.77 -10.94
N THR A 67 -1.43 0.98 -9.66
CA THR A 67 -1.18 -0.10 -8.71
C THR A 67 -2.41 -0.96 -8.47
N ASN A 68 -3.61 -0.42 -8.70
CA ASN A 68 -4.87 -1.14 -8.53
C ASN A 68 -5.16 -2.17 -9.64
N ALA A 69 -4.36 -2.17 -10.71
CA ALA A 69 -4.39 -3.20 -11.76
C ALA A 69 -3.72 -4.51 -11.30
N ILE A 70 -2.86 -4.45 -10.28
CA ILE A 70 -2.27 -5.64 -9.65
C ILE A 70 -3.40 -6.40 -8.95
N GLY A 71 -3.43 -7.70 -9.07
CA GLY A 71 -4.50 -8.56 -8.56
C GLY A 71 -4.86 -8.34 -7.09
N THR A 72 -5.51 -9.29 -6.44
CA THR A 72 -5.92 -9.15 -5.03
C THR A 72 -4.71 -9.17 -4.11
N PRO A 73 -4.45 -8.11 -3.34
CA PRO A 73 -3.35 -8.10 -2.38
C PRO A 73 -3.63 -9.05 -1.22
N GLN A 74 -2.59 -9.56 -0.58
CA GLN A 74 -2.72 -10.32 0.66
C GLN A 74 -3.37 -9.49 1.77
N CYS A 75 -2.98 -8.22 1.84
CA CYS A 75 -3.52 -7.21 2.74
C CYS A 75 -3.44 -5.83 2.06
N ALA A 76 -4.53 -5.09 2.06
CA ALA A 76 -4.52 -3.67 1.75
C ALA A 76 -4.34 -2.87 3.06
N VAL A 77 -3.75 -1.67 2.96
CA VAL A 77 -3.62 -0.76 4.10
C VAL A 77 -4.16 0.61 3.70
N ILE A 78 -5.03 1.17 4.52
CA ILE A 78 -5.53 2.54 4.36
C ILE A 78 -5.11 3.34 5.60
N THR A 79 -4.13 4.20 5.41
CA THR A 79 -3.65 5.13 6.44
C THR A 79 -4.62 6.29 6.63
N LYS A 80 -4.30 7.22 7.54
CA LYS A 80 -5.15 8.38 7.85
C LYS A 80 -5.50 9.16 6.58
N ILE A 81 -6.80 9.33 6.34
CA ILE A 81 -7.31 10.12 5.22
C ILE A 81 -7.45 11.57 5.64
N GLY A 82 -6.88 12.49 4.85
CA GLY A 82 -6.99 13.92 5.00
C GLY A 82 -7.46 14.59 3.71
N TYR A 83 -7.68 15.90 3.76
CA TYR A 83 -8.00 16.71 2.60
C TYR A 83 -6.73 16.99 1.80
N ASP A 84 -6.48 16.16 0.80
CA ASP A 84 -5.37 16.29 -0.13
C ASP A 84 -5.82 15.99 -1.55
N HIS A 85 -5.15 16.57 -2.55
CA HIS A 85 -5.46 16.38 -3.97
C HIS A 85 -6.94 16.63 -4.33
N MET A 86 -7.60 17.55 -3.64
CA MET A 86 -9.05 17.83 -3.76
C MET A 86 -9.52 18.15 -5.17
N ALA A 87 -8.65 18.72 -5.99
CA ALA A 87 -8.95 19.02 -7.39
C ALA A 87 -9.16 17.75 -8.25
N ILE A 88 -8.67 16.59 -7.79
CA ILE A 88 -8.73 15.32 -8.52
C ILE A 88 -9.62 14.33 -7.79
N LEU A 89 -9.48 14.20 -6.47
CA LEU A 89 -10.14 13.17 -5.67
C LEU A 89 -11.51 13.58 -5.14
N GLY A 90 -11.87 14.87 -5.25
CA GLY A 90 -13.12 15.41 -4.71
C GLY A 90 -12.90 16.36 -3.53
N SER A 91 -13.91 17.17 -3.23
CA SER A 91 -13.86 18.20 -2.20
C SER A 91 -14.41 17.75 -0.84
N ASP A 92 -15.04 16.58 -0.78
CA ASP A 92 -15.53 15.97 0.47
C ASP A 92 -14.62 14.81 0.88
N ILE A 93 -14.47 14.64 2.21
CA ILE A 93 -13.68 13.54 2.78
C ILE A 93 -14.24 12.16 2.39
N ALA A 94 -15.55 12.07 2.16
CA ALA A 94 -16.20 10.86 1.71
C ALA A 94 -15.82 10.49 0.26
N ASP A 95 -15.67 11.49 -0.62
CA ASP A 95 -15.22 11.26 -2.01
C ASP A 95 -13.79 10.74 -2.02
N ILE A 96 -12.90 11.38 -1.25
CA ILE A 96 -11.50 10.97 -1.10
C ILE A 96 -11.42 9.55 -0.52
N ALA A 97 -12.26 9.25 0.48
CA ALA A 97 -12.33 7.91 1.07
C ALA A 97 -12.82 6.86 0.06
N ALA A 98 -13.78 7.20 -0.81
CA ALA A 98 -14.27 6.29 -1.84
C ALA A 98 -13.18 5.94 -2.87
N GLU A 99 -12.36 6.93 -3.29
CA GLU A 99 -11.23 6.69 -4.17
C GLU A 99 -10.19 5.78 -3.51
N LYS A 100 -9.86 6.01 -2.24
CA LYS A 100 -8.91 5.17 -1.50
C LYS A 100 -9.46 3.77 -1.20
N ALA A 101 -10.72 3.65 -0.83
CA ALA A 101 -11.37 2.36 -0.58
C ALA A 101 -11.46 1.48 -1.84
N GLY A 102 -11.29 2.07 -3.03
CA GLY A 102 -11.24 1.32 -4.30
C GLY A 102 -10.10 0.29 -4.41
N ILE A 103 -9.13 0.29 -3.49
CA ILE A 103 -8.09 -0.75 -3.40
C ILE A 103 -8.56 -2.01 -2.69
N ILE A 104 -9.71 -1.97 -2.02
CA ILE A 104 -10.29 -3.13 -1.35
C ILE A 104 -10.84 -4.09 -2.40
N LYS A 105 -10.34 -5.30 -2.42
CA LYS A 105 -10.71 -6.34 -3.38
C LYS A 105 -11.67 -7.36 -2.76
N GLU A 106 -12.30 -8.14 -3.62
CA GLU A 106 -13.23 -9.19 -3.22
C GLU A 106 -12.56 -10.20 -2.27
N ASN A 107 -13.21 -10.49 -1.14
CA ASN A 107 -12.74 -11.42 -0.12
C ASN A 107 -11.34 -11.11 0.45
N SER A 108 -10.87 -9.86 0.32
CA SER A 108 -9.56 -9.42 0.81
C SER A 108 -9.60 -9.04 2.30
N THR A 109 -8.45 -8.67 2.84
CA THR A 109 -8.34 -8.04 4.16
C THR A 109 -7.74 -6.65 4.01
N VAL A 110 -8.28 -5.69 4.74
CA VAL A 110 -7.76 -4.33 4.79
C VAL A 110 -7.49 -3.91 6.24
N VAL A 111 -6.29 -3.40 6.49
CA VAL A 111 -5.94 -2.71 7.74
C VAL A 111 -6.25 -1.23 7.56
N VAL A 112 -6.94 -0.64 8.52
CA VAL A 112 -7.43 0.74 8.44
C VAL A 112 -7.06 1.48 9.72
N GLU A 113 -6.37 2.61 9.60
CA GLU A 113 -6.20 3.54 10.71
C GLU A 113 -7.52 4.21 11.08
N GLN A 114 -7.60 4.77 12.28
CA GLN A 114 -8.76 5.51 12.74
C GLN A 114 -9.05 6.71 11.83
N GLN A 115 -10.26 6.80 11.28
CA GLN A 115 -10.68 7.78 10.29
C GLN A 115 -11.68 8.79 10.85
N ASP A 116 -11.91 9.87 10.08
CA ASP A 116 -13.14 10.66 10.22
C ASP A 116 -14.35 9.72 10.04
N LYS A 117 -15.42 10.00 10.77
CA LYS A 117 -16.61 9.15 10.81
C LYS A 117 -17.22 8.89 9.42
N ARG A 118 -17.20 9.91 8.55
CA ARG A 118 -17.75 9.80 7.18
C ARG A 118 -16.83 8.98 6.29
N ALA A 119 -15.51 9.16 6.43
CA ALA A 119 -14.52 8.37 5.71
C ALA A 119 -14.58 6.89 6.13
N MET A 120 -14.69 6.61 7.43
CA MET A 120 -14.82 5.23 7.93
C MET A 120 -16.08 4.55 7.40
N GLN A 121 -17.21 5.25 7.40
CA GLN A 121 -18.46 4.72 6.86
C GLN A 121 -18.36 4.30 5.39
N VAL A 122 -17.65 5.09 4.57
CA VAL A 122 -17.42 4.75 3.16
C VAL A 122 -16.54 3.50 3.02
N ILE A 123 -15.48 3.40 3.83
CA ILE A 123 -14.58 2.24 3.83
C ILE A 123 -15.34 0.97 4.25
N GLU A 124 -16.16 1.06 5.31
CA GLU A 124 -16.98 -0.04 5.79
C GLU A 124 -17.97 -0.53 4.73
N GLN A 125 -18.64 0.41 4.04
CA GLN A 125 -19.58 0.08 2.96
C GLN A 125 -18.89 -0.64 1.80
N GLU A 126 -17.70 -0.15 1.36
CA GLU A 126 -16.98 -0.82 0.28
C GLU A 126 -16.46 -2.19 0.73
N ALA A 127 -15.95 -2.31 1.95
CA ALA A 127 -15.51 -3.59 2.50
C ALA A 127 -16.67 -4.60 2.59
N GLN A 128 -17.85 -4.17 3.06
CA GLN A 128 -19.03 -5.02 3.09
C GLN A 128 -19.45 -5.48 1.69
N LYS A 129 -19.46 -4.57 0.72
CA LYS A 129 -19.78 -4.87 -0.68
C LYS A 129 -18.82 -5.88 -1.29
N ARG A 130 -17.52 -5.85 -0.89
CA ARG A 130 -16.46 -6.74 -1.34
C ARG A 130 -16.28 -7.98 -0.48
N HIS A 131 -17.15 -8.21 0.50
CA HIS A 131 -16.96 -9.30 1.48
C HIS A 131 -15.57 -9.30 2.11
N ALA A 132 -14.96 -8.11 2.23
CA ALA A 132 -13.62 -7.93 2.76
C ALA A 132 -13.66 -7.80 4.30
N ARG A 133 -12.60 -8.30 4.94
CA ARG A 133 -12.39 -8.17 6.38
C ARG A 133 -11.68 -6.86 6.69
N ILE A 134 -12.21 -6.07 7.63
CA ILE A 134 -11.53 -4.90 8.17
C ILE A 134 -10.79 -5.29 9.47
N ILE A 135 -9.57 -4.82 9.61
CA ILE A 135 -8.78 -4.79 10.85
C ILE A 135 -8.52 -3.31 11.14
N THR A 136 -9.13 -2.79 12.19
CA THR A 136 -8.94 -1.39 12.59
C THR A 136 -7.74 -1.28 13.53
N VAL A 137 -6.91 -0.25 13.33
CA VAL A 137 -5.81 0.07 14.25
C VAL A 137 -6.39 0.64 15.54
N GLU A 138 -6.13 -0.02 16.66
CA GLU A 138 -6.61 0.37 17.98
C GLU A 138 -5.55 1.14 18.77
N GLN A 139 -5.96 1.87 19.83
CA GLN A 139 -5.04 2.60 20.69
C GLN A 139 -4.01 1.68 21.36
N SER A 140 -4.36 0.43 21.62
CA SER A 140 -3.44 -0.58 22.16
C SER A 140 -2.32 -0.94 21.18
N ASP A 141 -2.61 -0.94 19.88
CA ASP A 141 -1.62 -1.19 18.84
C ASP A 141 -0.62 -0.03 18.74
N ILE A 142 -1.15 1.20 18.75
CA ILE A 142 -0.32 2.42 18.75
C ILE A 142 0.56 2.48 20.00
N ALA A 143 0.00 2.17 21.19
CA ALA A 143 0.74 2.14 22.44
C ALA A 143 1.87 1.11 22.42
N ARG A 144 1.67 -0.05 21.80
CA ARG A 144 2.71 -1.07 21.62
C ARG A 144 3.85 -0.52 20.75
N CYS A 145 3.52 0.13 19.63
CA CYS A 145 4.50 0.69 18.71
C CYS A 145 5.23 1.91 19.28
N SER A 146 4.68 2.61 20.27
CA SER A 146 5.33 3.78 20.90
C SER A 146 6.66 3.44 21.61
N GLY A 147 6.93 2.16 21.85
CA GLY A 147 8.22 1.67 22.34
C GLY A 147 9.30 1.49 21.25
N TYR A 148 8.94 1.58 19.98
CA TYR A 148 9.90 1.42 18.90
C TYR A 148 10.72 2.67 18.65
N ALA A 149 12.00 2.49 18.29
CA ALA A 149 12.89 3.59 17.92
C ALA A 149 12.65 3.99 16.45
N LEU A 150 11.53 4.67 16.18
CA LEU A 150 11.22 5.14 14.82
C LEU A 150 12.20 6.24 14.40
N ARG A 151 12.75 6.13 13.19
CA ARG A 151 13.62 7.15 12.58
C ARG A 151 12.84 8.31 11.96
N LEU A 152 11.54 8.13 11.77
CA LEU A 152 10.64 9.13 11.17
C LEU A 152 10.09 10.06 12.26
N CYS A 153 10.03 11.36 11.96
CA CYS A 153 9.51 12.37 12.87
C CYS A 153 7.98 12.52 12.74
N GLY A 154 7.33 12.81 13.88
CA GLY A 154 5.89 13.08 13.93
C GLY A 154 5.11 12.04 14.73
N THR A 155 4.15 12.49 15.52
CA THR A 155 3.34 11.63 16.41
C THR A 155 2.45 10.64 15.62
N PHE A 156 2.02 11.01 14.41
CA PHE A 156 1.25 10.16 13.52
C PHE A 156 2.03 8.94 13.02
N GLN A 157 3.36 8.94 13.13
CA GLN A 157 4.18 7.79 12.74
C GLN A 157 3.93 6.55 13.59
N TRP A 158 3.44 6.71 14.83
CA TRP A 158 3.05 5.58 15.66
C TRP A 158 1.79 4.89 15.13
N GLU A 159 0.85 5.65 14.54
CA GLU A 159 -0.33 5.13 13.87
C GLU A 159 0.09 4.35 12.61
N ASN A 160 0.95 4.95 11.78
CA ASN A 160 1.50 4.29 10.59
C ASN A 160 2.27 3.01 10.95
N ALA A 161 3.09 3.03 12.00
CA ALA A 161 3.83 1.85 12.46
C ALA A 161 2.88 0.75 12.94
N ALA A 162 1.82 1.10 13.65
CA ALA A 162 0.81 0.13 14.10
C ALA A 162 0.06 -0.49 12.92
N ALA A 163 -0.29 0.30 11.90
CA ALA A 163 -0.91 -0.20 10.69
C ALA A 163 0.03 -1.17 9.93
N ALA A 164 1.31 -0.80 9.80
CA ALA A 164 2.32 -1.64 9.17
C ALA A 164 2.54 -2.96 9.93
N GLU A 165 2.63 -2.90 11.27
CA GLU A 165 2.77 -4.08 12.13
C GLU A 165 1.58 -5.04 11.98
N LEU A 166 0.34 -4.52 12.05
CA LEU A 166 -0.86 -5.34 11.90
C LEU A 166 -0.93 -6.00 10.53
N ALA A 167 -0.60 -5.27 9.46
CA ALA A 167 -0.54 -5.82 8.12
C ALA A 167 0.53 -6.93 8.00
N ALA A 168 1.74 -6.68 8.49
CA ALA A 168 2.82 -7.65 8.48
C ALA A 168 2.46 -8.91 9.28
N ARG A 169 1.95 -8.78 10.50
CA ARG A 169 1.48 -9.91 11.32
C ARG A 169 0.38 -10.71 10.64
N TYR A 170 -0.56 -10.02 9.98
CA TYR A 170 -1.62 -10.70 9.24
C TYR A 170 -1.09 -11.50 8.06
N VAL A 171 -0.20 -10.91 7.24
CA VAL A 171 0.38 -11.57 6.07
C VAL A 171 1.30 -12.71 6.46
N LEU A 172 2.22 -12.50 7.39
CA LEU A 172 3.17 -13.49 7.86
C LEU A 172 2.49 -14.62 8.64
N GLY A 173 1.48 -14.31 9.47
CA GLY A 173 0.73 -15.31 10.23
C GLY A 173 -0.04 -16.30 9.37
N LYS A 174 -0.41 -15.94 8.13
CA LYS A 174 -1.00 -16.88 7.16
C LYS A 174 0.00 -17.88 6.58
N HIS A 175 1.27 -17.53 6.52
CA HIS A 175 2.30 -18.25 5.80
C HIS A 175 3.43 -18.75 6.71
N TYR A 176 3.42 -18.34 7.98
CA TYR A 176 4.53 -18.58 8.89
C TYR A 176 4.10 -19.43 10.10
N SER A 177 4.66 -20.63 10.19
CA SER A 177 4.52 -21.57 11.32
C SER A 177 5.75 -21.59 12.24
N GLY A 178 6.62 -20.56 12.16
CA GLY A 178 7.86 -20.44 12.92
C GLY A 178 7.73 -19.61 14.21
N PRO A 179 8.82 -19.41 14.96
CA PRO A 179 8.83 -18.62 16.19
C PRO A 179 8.39 -17.16 15.95
N GLU A 180 7.85 -16.51 16.99
CA GLU A 180 7.39 -15.12 16.90
C GLU A 180 8.43 -14.20 16.26
N TYR A 181 8.01 -13.44 15.28
CA TYR A 181 8.86 -12.48 14.59
C TYR A 181 9.12 -11.30 15.51
N GLU A 182 10.35 -11.09 15.92
CA GLU A 182 10.79 -9.83 16.51
C GLU A 182 11.01 -8.82 15.37
N ILE A 183 10.13 -7.82 15.29
CA ILE A 183 10.33 -6.67 14.39
C ILE A 183 11.45 -5.83 14.99
N GLN A 184 12.63 -5.87 14.38
CA GLN A 184 13.78 -5.05 14.75
C GLN A 184 13.65 -3.62 14.21
#